data_623bcf0fb165a9c335eab019c4c07c15
#
_entry.id   623bcf0fb165a9c335eab019c4c07c15
#
_cell.length_a   1.000
_cell.length_b   1.000
_cell.length_c   1.000
_cell.angle_alpha   90.00
_cell.angle_beta   90.00
_cell.angle_gamma   90.00
#
_symmetry.space_group_name_H-M   'P 1'
#
loop_
_entity.id
_entity.type
_entity.pdbx_description
1 polymer ?
#
loop_
_entity_poly.entity_id
_entity_poly.type
_entity_poly.pdbx_seq_one_letter_code
_entity_poly.pdbx_strand_id
1 'polypeptide(L)'
;MTPTGTKRETRQRVLESLRAMSAATRDEKSSALRQLAASLLSNETALNIGIYIPMPHEVNLLPLLQEYPQHHYAAPRCLPGRQMSFHHIRHVAEDTAPDAHGIPAPHADLPIMQPEDIDILFVPGVAFTPEGDRLGYGGGYYDRYIPRCTKAHLIAAAFIEQLQAALPTEAHDLRIPHLLYI
;
A
#
# COMPACT_ATOMS: atom_id res chain seq x y z
N MET A 1 -21.70 -0.49 -13.45
CA MET A 1 -22.59 -1.03 -12.38
C MET A 1 -22.70 0.01 -11.27
N THR A 2 -23.86 0.14 -10.61
CA THR A 2 -24.02 1.10 -9.51
C THR A 2 -23.40 0.54 -8.23
N PRO A 3 -22.63 1.35 -7.45
CA PRO A 3 -22.07 0.88 -6.19
C PRO A 3 -23.16 0.45 -5.21
N THR A 4 -22.97 -0.68 -4.54
CA THR A 4 -23.87 -1.15 -3.49
C THR A 4 -23.41 -0.59 -2.14
N GLY A 5 -24.05 0.46 -1.64
CA GLY A 5 -23.78 1.04 -0.32
C GLY A 5 -22.84 2.24 -0.33
N THR A 6 -22.65 2.81 0.85
CA THR A 6 -21.76 3.95 1.12
C THR A 6 -20.29 3.50 1.23
N LYS A 7 -19.33 4.45 1.13
CA LYS A 7 -17.89 4.19 1.42
C LYS A 7 -17.68 3.54 2.80
N ARG A 8 -18.46 3.92 3.81
CA ARG A 8 -18.38 3.38 5.17
C ARG A 8 -18.82 1.92 5.24
N GLU A 9 -19.97 1.60 4.67
CA GLU A 9 -20.52 0.23 4.65
C GLU A 9 -19.62 -0.71 3.86
N THR A 10 -19.12 -0.26 2.72
CA THR A 10 -18.18 -1.04 1.90
C THR A 10 -16.89 -1.35 2.69
N ARG A 11 -16.31 -0.35 3.37
CA ARG A 11 -15.11 -0.58 4.22
C ARG A 11 -15.39 -1.62 5.30
N GLN A 12 -16.50 -1.48 6.02
CA GLN A 12 -16.84 -2.40 7.10
C GLN A 12 -16.94 -3.84 6.58
N ARG A 13 -17.71 -4.07 5.53
CA ARG A 13 -17.93 -5.39 4.94
C ARG A 13 -16.63 -6.03 4.46
N VAL A 14 -15.78 -5.29 3.75
CA VAL A 14 -14.51 -5.83 3.24
C VAL A 14 -13.54 -6.11 4.39
N LEU A 15 -13.42 -5.21 5.38
CA LEU A 15 -12.56 -5.44 6.55
C LEU A 15 -13.01 -6.64 7.38
N GLU A 16 -14.31 -6.89 7.50
CA GLU A 16 -14.84 -8.10 8.15
C GLU A 16 -14.40 -9.36 7.40
N SER A 17 -14.52 -9.38 6.07
CA SER A 17 -14.05 -10.49 5.23
C SER A 17 -12.54 -10.73 5.38
N LEU A 18 -11.73 -9.67 5.35
CA LEU A 18 -10.27 -9.78 5.50
C LEU A 18 -9.85 -10.28 6.90
N ARG A 19 -10.55 -9.88 7.95
CA ARG A 19 -10.29 -10.34 9.33
C ARG A 19 -10.71 -11.79 9.54
N ALA A 20 -11.71 -12.26 8.80
CA ALA A 20 -12.14 -13.65 8.85
C ALA A 20 -11.17 -14.61 8.15
N MET A 21 -10.28 -14.09 7.29
CA MET A 21 -9.25 -14.90 6.62
C MET A 21 -8.23 -15.43 7.63
N SER A 22 -7.89 -16.72 7.54
CA SER A 22 -6.86 -17.32 8.39
C SER A 22 -5.47 -16.70 8.12
N ALA A 23 -4.59 -16.69 9.12
CA ALA A 23 -3.21 -16.24 8.94
C ALA A 23 -2.50 -17.03 7.85
N ALA A 24 -2.64 -18.37 7.84
CA ALA A 24 -2.02 -19.23 6.84
C ALA A 24 -2.47 -18.88 5.40
N THR A 25 -3.77 -18.69 5.18
CA THR A 25 -4.31 -18.29 3.87
C THR A 25 -3.79 -16.91 3.44
N ARG A 26 -3.71 -15.98 4.39
CA ARG A 26 -3.19 -14.63 4.13
C ARG A 26 -1.71 -14.64 3.76
N ASP A 27 -0.91 -15.44 4.45
CA ASP A 27 0.52 -15.59 4.19
C ASP A 27 0.77 -16.24 2.82
N GLU A 28 0.01 -17.27 2.48
CA GLU A 28 0.06 -17.93 1.16
C GLU A 28 -0.28 -16.93 0.05
N LYS A 29 -1.41 -16.24 0.15
CA LYS A 29 -1.82 -15.23 -0.84
C LYS A 29 -0.83 -14.06 -0.90
N SER A 30 -0.33 -13.58 0.24
CA SER A 30 0.71 -12.54 0.26
C SER A 30 1.99 -12.99 -0.43
N SER A 31 2.39 -14.24 -0.25
CA SER A 31 3.56 -14.80 -0.93
C SER A 31 3.38 -14.83 -2.45
N ALA A 32 2.21 -15.26 -2.94
CA ALA A 32 1.92 -15.27 -4.37
C ALA A 32 1.88 -13.84 -4.95
N LEU A 33 1.24 -12.89 -4.26
CA LEU A 33 1.22 -11.47 -4.67
C LEU A 33 2.61 -10.85 -4.66
N ARG A 34 3.46 -11.22 -3.69
CA ARG A 34 4.85 -10.78 -3.64
C ARG A 34 5.65 -11.27 -4.85
N GLN A 35 5.44 -12.53 -5.29
CA GLN A 35 6.08 -13.05 -6.49
C GLN A 35 5.65 -12.27 -7.75
N LEU A 36 4.36 -11.92 -7.85
CA LEU A 36 3.88 -11.05 -8.94
C LEU A 36 4.52 -9.66 -8.87
N ALA A 37 4.58 -9.05 -7.68
CA ALA A 37 5.25 -7.76 -7.49
C ALA A 37 6.75 -7.84 -7.81
N ALA A 38 7.42 -8.91 -7.43
CA ALA A 38 8.84 -9.14 -7.70
C ALA A 38 9.16 -9.16 -9.21
N SER A 39 8.27 -9.67 -10.05
CA SER A 39 8.46 -9.65 -11.50
C SER A 39 8.58 -8.23 -12.09
N LEU A 40 8.05 -7.23 -11.38
CA LEU A 40 8.15 -5.82 -11.75
C LEU A 40 9.44 -5.17 -11.27
N LEU A 41 10.16 -5.82 -10.34
CA LEU A 41 11.41 -5.33 -9.72
C LEU A 41 12.66 -5.95 -10.34
N SER A 42 12.53 -6.85 -11.29
CA SER A 42 13.63 -7.65 -11.85
C SER A 42 14.60 -6.88 -12.74
N ASN A 43 14.57 -5.55 -12.74
CA ASN A 43 15.46 -4.70 -13.49
C ASN A 43 16.84 -4.60 -12.80
N GLU A 44 17.89 -4.55 -13.62
CA GLU A 44 19.30 -4.46 -13.17
C GLU A 44 19.62 -3.12 -12.48
N THR A 45 18.81 -2.09 -12.67
CA THR A 45 18.98 -0.76 -12.06
C THR A 45 18.29 -0.67 -10.70
N ALA A 46 18.97 -0.07 -9.73
CA ALA A 46 18.38 0.22 -8.42
C ALA A 46 17.19 1.18 -8.56
N LEU A 47 16.06 0.81 -7.98
CA LEU A 47 14.82 1.59 -7.97
C LEU A 47 14.57 2.18 -6.57
N ASN A 48 13.93 3.33 -6.52
CA ASN A 48 13.38 3.92 -5.31
C ASN A 48 11.92 3.46 -5.15
N ILE A 49 11.64 2.69 -4.11
CA ILE A 49 10.36 2.01 -3.91
C ILE A 49 9.69 2.50 -2.62
N GLY A 50 8.55 3.15 -2.78
CA GLY A 50 7.64 3.41 -1.67
C GLY A 50 6.81 2.17 -1.35
N ILE A 51 6.92 1.67 -0.11
CA ILE A 51 6.21 0.47 0.35
C ILE A 51 5.54 0.74 1.69
N TYR A 52 4.31 0.25 1.88
CA TYR A 52 3.63 0.40 3.17
C TYR A 52 4.01 -0.71 4.15
N ILE A 53 3.94 -0.41 5.44
CA ILE A 53 4.05 -1.41 6.52
C ILE A 53 2.64 -1.97 6.73
N PRO A 54 2.41 -3.28 6.48
CA PRO A 54 1.07 -3.81 6.44
C PRO A 54 0.44 -3.93 7.84
N MET A 55 -0.83 -3.61 7.92
CA MET A 55 -1.67 -4.04 9.04
C MET A 55 -1.91 -5.56 8.98
N PRO A 56 -2.32 -6.20 10.09
CA PRO A 56 -2.47 -7.67 10.13
C PRO A 56 -3.41 -8.28 9.09
N HIS A 57 -4.24 -7.50 8.45
CA HIS A 57 -5.20 -7.94 7.43
C HIS A 57 -4.82 -7.49 6.01
N GLU A 58 -3.68 -6.84 5.83
CA GLU A 58 -3.19 -6.38 4.53
C GLU A 58 -2.20 -7.37 3.89
N VAL A 59 -1.99 -7.20 2.59
CA VAL A 59 -0.96 -7.94 1.84
C VAL A 59 0.42 -7.56 2.35
N ASN A 60 1.22 -8.55 2.72
CA ASN A 60 2.59 -8.33 3.19
C ASN A 60 3.60 -8.42 2.04
N LEU A 61 4.09 -7.25 1.61
CA LEU A 61 5.15 -7.12 0.61
C LEU A 61 6.54 -6.86 1.22
N LEU A 62 6.66 -6.70 2.55
CA LEU A 62 7.93 -6.34 3.20
C LEU A 62 9.09 -7.31 2.95
N PRO A 63 8.89 -8.64 2.74
CA PRO A 63 10.01 -9.50 2.40
C PRO A 63 10.77 -9.10 1.13
N LEU A 64 10.18 -8.28 0.23
CA LEU A 64 10.87 -7.72 -0.94
C LEU A 64 12.14 -6.95 -0.55
N LEU A 65 12.19 -6.33 0.63
CA LEU A 65 13.37 -5.61 1.11
C LEU A 65 14.61 -6.52 1.20
N GLN A 66 14.39 -7.77 1.58
CA GLN A 66 15.46 -8.76 1.74
C GLN A 66 15.70 -9.57 0.47
N GLU A 67 14.65 -9.83 -0.30
CA GLU A 67 14.73 -10.58 -1.56
C GLU A 67 15.38 -9.77 -2.69
N TYR A 68 15.22 -8.43 -2.66
CA TYR A 68 15.72 -7.48 -3.67
C TYR A 68 16.49 -6.31 -3.02
N PRO A 69 17.59 -6.59 -2.30
CA PRO A 69 18.30 -5.59 -1.50
C PRO A 69 19.04 -4.52 -2.34
N GLN A 70 19.12 -4.70 -3.66
CA GLN A 70 19.69 -3.71 -4.58
C GLN A 70 18.83 -2.45 -4.74
N HIS A 71 17.53 -2.50 -4.37
CA HIS A 71 16.62 -1.36 -4.44
C HIS A 71 16.64 -0.54 -3.14
N HIS A 72 16.18 0.70 -3.22
CA HIS A 72 16.03 1.61 -2.09
C HIS A 72 14.57 1.64 -1.66
N TYR A 73 14.29 1.17 -0.45
CA TYR A 73 12.92 1.14 0.07
C TYR A 73 12.67 2.27 1.05
N ALA A 74 11.47 2.83 1.00
CA ALA A 74 11.01 3.79 1.98
C ALA A 74 9.56 3.48 2.39
N ALA A 75 9.26 3.67 3.68
CA ALA A 75 7.93 3.45 4.24
C ALA A 75 7.30 4.74 4.75
N PRO A 76 5.96 4.81 4.79
CA PRO A 76 5.25 6.02 5.16
C PRO A 76 5.31 6.29 6.66
N ARG A 77 5.46 7.57 7.00
CA ARG A 77 5.23 8.12 8.33
C ARG A 77 4.15 9.20 8.22
N CYS A 78 3.07 9.01 8.97
CA CYS A 78 1.98 9.99 9.04
C CYS A 78 2.42 11.21 9.85
N LEU A 79 2.05 12.39 9.37
CA LEU A 79 2.35 13.69 9.98
C LEU A 79 1.05 14.45 10.29
N PRO A 80 1.09 15.47 11.15
CA PRO A 80 -0.05 16.35 11.40
C PRO A 80 -0.61 16.94 10.10
N GLY A 81 -1.89 17.30 10.09
CA GLY A 81 -2.53 17.86 8.90
C GLY A 81 -2.79 16.86 7.78
N ARG A 82 -2.83 15.56 8.10
CA ARG A 82 -3.00 14.47 7.12
C ARG A 82 -1.92 14.48 6.03
N GLN A 83 -0.73 14.91 6.40
CA GLN A 83 0.46 14.83 5.58
C GLN A 83 1.19 13.51 5.81
N MET A 84 2.09 13.15 4.89
CA MET A 84 2.85 11.92 4.94
C MET A 84 4.21 12.15 4.32
N SER A 85 5.25 11.54 4.91
CA SER A 85 6.59 11.44 4.34
C SER A 85 7.00 9.98 4.25
N PHE A 86 7.83 9.64 3.26
CA PHE A 86 8.42 8.31 3.15
C PHE A 86 9.87 8.37 3.62
N HIS A 87 10.22 7.51 4.57
CA HIS A 87 11.57 7.42 5.13
C HIS A 87 12.23 6.12 4.71
N HIS A 88 13.52 6.19 4.37
CA HIS A 88 14.28 5.02 4.00
C HIS A 88 14.28 3.98 5.11
N ILE A 89 14.05 2.72 4.73
CA ILE A 89 14.12 1.55 5.62
C ILE A 89 14.94 0.45 4.97
N ARG A 90 15.66 -0.31 5.79
CA ARG A 90 16.38 -1.53 5.41
C ARG A 90 15.92 -2.73 6.23
N HIS A 91 15.70 -2.52 7.50
CA HIS A 91 15.29 -3.53 8.48
C HIS A 91 14.08 -3.02 9.25
N VAL A 92 12.91 -3.57 8.96
CA VAL A 92 11.65 -3.07 9.56
C VAL A 92 11.72 -3.05 11.09
N ALA A 93 12.29 -4.10 11.72
CA ALA A 93 12.36 -4.18 13.17
C ALA A 93 13.26 -3.11 13.82
N GLU A 94 14.31 -2.67 13.12
CA GLU A 94 15.29 -1.71 13.62
C GLU A 94 14.91 -0.27 13.24
N ASP A 95 14.31 -0.11 12.06
CA ASP A 95 14.04 1.20 11.45
C ASP A 95 12.66 1.76 11.81
N THR A 96 11.82 0.98 12.53
CA THR A 96 10.46 1.39 12.87
C THR A 96 10.14 1.24 14.35
N ALA A 97 9.23 2.10 14.81
CA ALA A 97 8.61 2.00 16.13
C ALA A 97 7.11 2.28 16.01
N PRO A 98 6.28 1.77 16.97
CA PRO A 98 4.87 2.13 17.00
C PRO A 98 4.68 3.65 17.11
N ASP A 99 3.80 4.20 16.28
CA ASP A 99 3.35 5.59 16.39
C ASP A 99 2.36 5.78 17.54
N ALA A 100 1.77 6.96 17.66
CA ALA A 100 0.77 7.28 18.69
C ALA A 100 -0.51 6.41 18.60
N HIS A 101 -0.72 5.71 17.51
CA HIS A 101 -1.86 4.80 17.29
C HIS A 101 -1.45 3.33 17.35
N GLY A 102 -0.19 3.04 17.72
CA GLY A 102 0.36 1.69 17.77
C GLY A 102 0.68 1.08 16.41
N ILE A 103 0.67 1.88 15.33
CA ILE A 103 1.00 1.43 13.98
C ILE A 103 2.51 1.59 13.77
N PRO A 104 3.24 0.56 13.32
CA PRO A 104 4.66 0.70 13.02
C PRO A 104 4.91 1.79 11.97
N ALA A 105 5.80 2.71 12.28
CA ALA A 105 6.19 3.79 11.39
C ALA A 105 7.72 3.98 11.43
N PRO A 106 8.37 4.38 10.33
CA PRO A 106 9.81 4.64 10.32
C PRO A 106 10.21 5.67 11.39
N HIS A 107 11.43 5.57 11.93
CA HIS A 107 11.97 6.60 12.81
C HIS A 107 12.05 7.95 12.09
N ALA A 108 11.78 9.04 12.82
CA ALA A 108 11.66 10.38 12.24
C ALA A 108 12.99 10.96 11.74
N ASP A 109 14.09 10.47 12.25
CA ASP A 109 15.48 10.86 11.92
C ASP A 109 16.04 10.10 10.70
N LEU A 110 15.36 9.08 10.21
CA LEU A 110 15.77 8.41 8.99
C LEU A 110 15.62 9.32 7.76
N PRO A 111 16.52 9.20 6.77
CA PRO A 111 16.47 10.03 5.56
C PRO A 111 15.12 9.92 4.85
N ILE A 112 14.63 11.05 4.34
CA ILE A 112 13.38 11.12 3.58
C ILE A 112 13.67 10.81 2.11
N MET A 113 12.88 9.90 1.51
CA MET A 113 12.79 9.73 0.08
C MET A 113 11.79 10.75 -0.47
N GLN A 114 12.24 11.62 -1.37
CA GLN A 114 11.37 12.64 -1.93
C GLN A 114 10.30 12.00 -2.84
N PRO A 115 9.06 12.52 -2.87
CA PRO A 115 7.99 11.94 -3.68
C PRO A 115 8.34 11.86 -5.17
N GLU A 116 9.04 12.87 -5.68
CA GLU A 116 9.51 12.93 -7.07
C GLU A 116 10.60 11.92 -7.42
N ASP A 117 11.27 11.36 -6.41
CA ASP A 117 12.31 10.35 -6.61
C ASP A 117 11.77 8.92 -6.60
N ILE A 118 10.52 8.70 -6.20
CA ILE A 118 9.89 7.38 -6.16
C ILE A 118 9.64 6.86 -7.57
N ASP A 119 10.19 5.69 -7.89
CA ASP A 119 9.99 5.00 -9.18
C ASP A 119 8.77 4.07 -9.13
N ILE A 120 8.56 3.37 -8.01
CA ILE A 120 7.39 2.51 -7.76
C ILE A 120 6.79 2.88 -6.42
N LEU A 121 5.48 3.07 -6.37
CA LEU A 121 4.74 3.27 -5.13
C LEU A 121 3.69 2.19 -4.97
N PHE A 122 3.88 1.32 -3.97
CA PHE A 122 2.86 0.37 -3.54
C PHE A 122 1.82 1.09 -2.69
N VAL A 123 0.57 1.09 -3.16
CA VAL A 123 -0.54 1.84 -2.55
C VAL A 123 -1.49 0.89 -1.85
N PRO A 124 -1.66 0.98 -0.52
CA PRO A 124 -2.63 0.17 0.22
C PRO A 124 -4.05 0.65 0.00
N GLY A 125 -5.01 -0.24 0.25
CA GLY A 125 -6.43 0.10 0.22
C GLY A 125 -7.30 -0.98 0.85
N VAL A 126 -8.50 -0.60 1.22
CA VAL A 126 -9.50 -1.53 1.76
C VAL A 126 -10.19 -2.30 0.64
N ALA A 127 -10.56 -1.61 -0.44
CA ALA A 127 -11.24 -2.22 -1.58
C ALA A 127 -10.79 -1.60 -2.90
N PHE A 128 -10.90 -2.37 -3.98
CA PHE A 128 -10.50 -1.97 -5.32
C PHE A 128 -11.54 -2.43 -6.33
N THR A 129 -11.60 -1.76 -7.51
CA THR A 129 -12.26 -2.32 -8.69
C THR A 129 -11.22 -2.79 -9.71
N PRO A 130 -11.58 -3.69 -10.64
CA PRO A 130 -10.67 -4.08 -11.74
C PRO A 130 -10.18 -2.89 -12.57
N GLU A 131 -10.96 -1.80 -12.63
CA GLU A 131 -10.62 -0.55 -13.33
C GLU A 131 -9.66 0.35 -12.54
N GLY A 132 -9.28 -0.05 -11.32
CA GLY A 132 -8.32 0.65 -10.47
C GLY A 132 -8.93 1.68 -9.52
N ASP A 133 -10.25 1.79 -9.39
CA ASP A 133 -10.84 2.60 -8.34
C ASP A 133 -10.43 2.05 -6.98
N ARG A 134 -10.09 2.91 -6.04
CA ARG A 134 -9.56 2.54 -4.73
C ARG A 134 -10.38 3.15 -3.60
N LEU A 135 -10.73 2.35 -2.63
CA LEU A 135 -11.29 2.78 -1.36
C LEU A 135 -10.24 2.62 -0.26
N GLY A 136 -9.68 3.73 0.21
CA GLY A 136 -8.75 3.75 1.32
C GLY A 136 -9.43 3.70 2.69
N TYR A 137 -8.64 3.81 3.76
CA TYR A 137 -9.10 3.78 5.17
C TYR A 137 -9.86 5.05 5.61
N GLY A 138 -9.88 6.10 4.79
CA GLY A 138 -10.62 7.35 5.06
C GLY A 138 -9.76 8.49 5.60
N GLY A 139 -8.47 8.29 5.83
CA GLY A 139 -7.53 9.34 6.26
C GLY A 139 -7.13 10.32 5.16
N GLY A 140 -7.23 9.91 3.88
CA GLY A 140 -6.88 10.73 2.72
C GLY A 140 -5.38 11.03 2.58
N TYR A 141 -4.52 10.25 3.25
CA TYR A 141 -3.06 10.43 3.21
C TYR A 141 -2.50 10.19 1.80
N TYR A 142 -2.83 9.05 1.20
CA TYR A 142 -2.34 8.68 -0.13
C TYR A 142 -2.94 9.59 -1.23
N ASP A 143 -4.19 10.01 -1.09
CA ASP A 143 -4.83 10.90 -2.08
C ASP A 143 -4.15 12.28 -2.14
N ARG A 144 -3.52 12.72 -1.03
CA ARG A 144 -2.70 13.94 -0.97
C ARG A 144 -1.25 13.72 -1.36
N TYR A 145 -0.72 12.51 -1.14
CA TYR A 145 0.70 12.22 -1.39
C TYR A 145 0.98 11.86 -2.85
N ILE A 146 0.14 11.02 -3.45
CA ILE A 146 0.32 10.49 -4.81
C ILE A 146 0.53 11.59 -5.86
N PRO A 147 -0.19 12.74 -5.86
CA PRO A 147 0.02 13.79 -6.85
C PRO A 147 1.43 14.37 -6.86
N ARG A 148 2.20 14.18 -5.78
CA ARG A 148 3.60 14.60 -5.67
C ARG A 148 4.58 13.60 -6.28
N CYS A 149 4.16 12.34 -6.43
CA CYS A 149 4.96 11.26 -7.01
C CYS A 149 4.87 11.28 -8.54
N THR A 150 5.50 12.28 -9.16
CA THR A 150 5.25 12.63 -10.57
C THR A 150 5.73 11.61 -11.59
N LYS A 151 6.67 10.71 -11.21
CA LYS A 151 7.18 9.65 -12.10
C LYS A 151 6.82 8.24 -11.63
N ALA A 152 6.22 8.11 -10.44
CA ALA A 152 6.00 6.81 -9.82
C ALA A 152 5.00 5.95 -10.59
N HIS A 153 5.36 4.70 -10.82
CA HIS A 153 4.40 3.68 -11.19
C HIS A 153 3.60 3.26 -9.94
N LEU A 154 2.30 3.57 -9.96
CA LEU A 154 1.39 3.25 -8.86
C LEU A 154 0.91 1.81 -9.00
N ILE A 155 1.14 1.00 -7.97
CA ILE A 155 0.78 -0.43 -7.94
C ILE A 155 0.01 -0.72 -6.65
N ALA A 156 -1.09 -1.43 -6.73
CA ALA A 156 -1.74 -2.01 -5.56
C ALA A 156 -1.64 -3.53 -5.61
N ALA A 157 -1.46 -4.15 -4.46
CA ALA A 157 -1.58 -5.59 -4.28
C ALA A 157 -2.80 -5.87 -3.38
N ALA A 158 -3.70 -6.73 -3.82
CA ALA A 158 -4.97 -6.97 -3.17
C ALA A 158 -5.33 -8.46 -3.15
N PHE A 159 -5.98 -8.89 -2.07
CA PHE A 159 -6.68 -10.18 -2.07
C PHE A 159 -7.96 -10.08 -2.89
N ILE A 160 -8.40 -11.18 -3.49
CA ILE A 160 -9.65 -11.23 -4.27
C ILE A 160 -10.85 -10.74 -3.44
N GLU A 161 -10.82 -10.92 -2.12
CA GLU A 161 -11.82 -10.47 -1.17
C GLU A 161 -11.96 -8.94 -1.10
N GLN A 162 -10.95 -8.21 -1.57
CA GLN A 162 -10.96 -6.74 -1.66
C GLN A 162 -11.58 -6.24 -2.96
N LEU A 163 -11.81 -7.13 -3.95
CA LEU A 163 -12.38 -6.70 -5.23
C LEU A 163 -13.88 -6.47 -5.14
N GLN A 164 -14.29 -5.36 -5.71
CA GLN A 164 -15.69 -4.94 -5.82
C GLN A 164 -16.00 -4.61 -7.28
N ALA A 165 -17.21 -4.94 -7.72
CA ALA A 165 -17.66 -4.62 -9.09
C ALA A 165 -17.76 -3.10 -9.34
N ALA A 166 -18.02 -2.31 -8.29
CA ALA A 166 -18.02 -0.87 -8.32
C ALA A 166 -17.80 -0.30 -6.91
N LEU A 167 -17.17 0.86 -6.83
CA LEU A 167 -16.96 1.61 -5.58
C LEU A 167 -17.62 2.98 -5.67
N PRO A 168 -18.14 3.51 -4.55
CA PRO A 168 -18.55 4.92 -4.50
C PRO A 168 -17.30 5.80 -4.62
N THR A 169 -17.18 6.52 -5.73
CA THR A 169 -16.07 7.42 -6.03
C THR A 169 -16.47 8.88 -5.91
N GLU A 170 -15.51 9.73 -5.59
CA GLU A 170 -15.60 11.19 -5.60
C GLU A 170 -14.59 11.75 -6.61
N ALA A 171 -14.77 12.99 -7.03
CA ALA A 171 -13.95 13.59 -8.09
C ALA A 171 -12.45 13.68 -7.75
N HIS A 172 -12.09 13.60 -6.48
CA HIS A 172 -10.71 13.64 -6.00
C HIS A 172 -10.11 12.27 -5.72
N ASP A 173 -10.88 11.18 -5.82
CA ASP A 173 -10.37 9.82 -5.63
C ASP A 173 -9.44 9.45 -6.81
N LEU A 174 -8.25 8.96 -6.48
CA LEU A 174 -7.25 8.60 -7.48
C LEU A 174 -7.36 7.11 -7.83
N ARG A 175 -7.24 6.82 -9.11
CA ARG A 175 -7.18 5.45 -9.63
C ARG A 175 -5.75 4.92 -9.57
N ILE A 176 -5.65 3.62 -9.29
CA ILE A 176 -4.39 2.89 -9.34
C ILE A 176 -4.32 2.11 -10.65
N PRO A 177 -3.40 2.48 -11.57
CA PRO A 177 -3.35 1.89 -12.91
C PRO A 177 -3.01 0.40 -12.94
N HIS A 178 -2.21 -0.05 -11.95
CA HIS A 178 -1.75 -1.43 -11.89
C HIS A 178 -2.25 -2.11 -10.61
N LEU A 179 -3.14 -3.07 -10.75
CA LEU A 179 -3.68 -3.88 -9.66
C LEU A 179 -3.25 -5.33 -9.81
N LEU A 180 -2.47 -5.81 -8.84
CA LEU A 180 -2.15 -7.22 -8.66
C LEU A 180 -3.16 -7.83 -7.69
N TYR A 181 -3.80 -8.94 -8.05
CA TYR A 181 -4.75 -9.60 -7.14
C TYR A 181 -4.78 -11.12 -7.30
N ILE A 182 -5.13 -11.82 -6.23
CA ILE A 182 -5.24 -13.28 -6.17
C ILE A 182 -6.33 -13.71 -5.18
#